data_2ba886d5aca141dc6a52859e16c401bc
#
_entry.id   2ba886d5aca141dc6a52859e16c401bc
#
_cell.length_a   1.000
_cell.length_b   1.000
_cell.length_c   1.000
_cell.angle_alpha   90.00
_cell.angle_beta   90.00
_cell.angle_gamma   90.00
#
_symmetry.space_group_name_H-M   'P 1'
#
loop_
_entity.id
_entity.type
_entity.pdbx_description
1 polymer ?
#
loop_
_entity_poly.entity_id
_entity_poly.type
_entity_poly.pdbx_seq_one_letter_code
_entity_poly.pdbx_strand_id
1 'polypeptide(L)'
;NRFTRIPKIINHLNSGKDLAVITDAGTPGISDPAYKLIRESLLHDITIESIPGASASLAALVSSGLPTDRFLFEGFLPPKKGRKARIARVKDEQSTLIYYESPKRMQRTLKHLLEGLGDRPAVVARELTKLYEEIKRGTLSDLLTYFTKHPPKGECVILVGKDDPNVYFK
;
A
#
# COMPACT_ATOMS: atom_id res chain seq x y z
N ASN A 1 -0.87 -24.64 5.30
CA ASN A 1 -2.16 -23.99 5.30
C ASN A 1 -2.24 -23.02 6.50
N ARG A 2 -2.18 -21.71 6.23
CA ARG A 2 -2.04 -20.66 7.27
C ARG A 2 -3.22 -20.64 8.26
N PHE A 3 -4.40 -21.04 7.82
CA PHE A 3 -5.63 -21.01 8.64
C PHE A 3 -5.80 -22.20 9.57
N THR A 4 -5.18 -23.33 9.27
CA THR A 4 -5.23 -24.53 10.13
C THR A 4 -4.39 -24.40 11.40
N ARG A 5 -3.57 -23.34 11.51
CA ARG A 5 -2.72 -23.07 12.69
C ARG A 5 -3.40 -22.16 13.72
N ILE A 6 -4.43 -21.39 13.34
CA ILE A 6 -5.08 -20.42 14.23
C ILE A 6 -5.58 -21.10 15.52
N PRO A 7 -6.30 -22.22 15.50
CA PRO A 7 -6.75 -22.86 16.75
C PRO A 7 -5.59 -23.26 17.68
N LYS A 8 -4.46 -23.70 17.13
CA LYS A 8 -3.28 -24.04 17.94
C LYS A 8 -2.66 -22.80 18.59
N ILE A 9 -2.66 -21.69 17.87
CA ILE A 9 -2.15 -20.41 18.38
C ILE A 9 -3.06 -19.92 19.52
N ILE A 10 -4.38 -19.95 19.33
CA ILE A 10 -5.34 -19.55 20.35
C ILE A 10 -5.19 -20.40 21.62
N ASN A 11 -5.06 -21.73 21.49
CA ASN A 11 -4.81 -22.61 22.64
C ASN A 11 -3.50 -22.26 23.37
N HIS A 12 -2.46 -21.88 22.62
CA HIS A 12 -1.18 -21.45 23.19
C HIS A 12 -1.34 -20.15 24.00
N LEU A 13 -2.05 -19.16 23.45
CA LEU A 13 -2.33 -17.90 24.13
C LEU A 13 -3.22 -18.09 25.36
N ASN A 14 -4.26 -18.91 25.27
CA ASN A 14 -5.14 -19.24 26.40
C ASN A 14 -4.42 -20.00 27.54
N SER A 15 -3.26 -20.59 27.26
CA SER A 15 -2.40 -21.19 28.29
C SER A 15 -1.51 -20.17 29.01
N GLY A 16 -1.74 -18.86 28.83
CA GLY A 16 -1.00 -17.77 29.47
C GLY A 16 0.36 -17.46 28.86
N LYS A 17 0.55 -17.83 27.59
CA LYS A 17 1.79 -17.55 26.85
C LYS A 17 1.60 -16.40 25.88
N ASP A 18 2.68 -15.67 25.61
CA ASP A 18 2.70 -14.57 24.66
C ASP A 18 3.08 -15.03 23.26
N LEU A 19 2.67 -14.26 22.25
CA LEU A 19 3.02 -14.46 20.85
C LEU A 19 3.38 -13.12 20.21
N ALA A 20 4.50 -13.05 19.50
CA ALA A 20 4.84 -11.94 18.64
C ALA A 20 4.53 -12.26 17.18
N VAL A 21 3.81 -11.36 16.50
CA VAL A 21 3.59 -11.40 15.06
C VAL A 21 4.62 -10.50 14.40
N ILE A 22 5.46 -11.09 13.56
CA ILE A 22 6.50 -10.39 12.81
C ILE A 22 6.28 -10.53 11.31
N THR A 23 6.83 -9.60 10.53
CA THR A 23 6.82 -9.61 9.06
C THR A 23 8.19 -9.27 8.52
N ASP A 24 8.47 -9.64 7.29
CA ASP A 24 9.76 -9.36 6.64
C ASP A 24 9.94 -7.87 6.31
N ALA A 25 8.85 -7.12 6.16
CA ALA A 25 8.89 -5.69 5.88
C ALA A 25 7.62 -4.97 6.38
N GLY A 26 7.80 -3.76 6.88
CA GLY A 26 6.72 -2.86 7.30
C GLY A 26 6.00 -3.31 8.57
N THR A 27 4.72 -2.95 8.68
CA THR A 27 3.87 -3.22 9.84
C THR A 27 3.08 -4.52 9.64
N PRO A 28 3.17 -5.51 10.56
CA PRO A 28 2.38 -6.72 10.50
C PRO A 28 0.88 -6.43 10.40
N GLY A 29 0.15 -7.20 9.61
CA GLY A 29 -1.30 -7.03 9.42
C GLY A 29 -1.69 -6.04 8.32
N ILE A 30 -0.79 -5.22 7.82
CA ILE A 30 -1.03 -4.31 6.69
C ILE A 30 -0.63 -4.99 5.38
N SER A 31 -1.60 -5.30 4.54
CA SER A 31 -1.42 -6.15 3.33
C SER A 31 -0.85 -7.54 3.65
N ASP A 32 -1.08 -8.02 4.84
CA ASP A 32 -0.55 -9.23 5.46
C ASP A 32 -1.73 -10.04 6.04
N PRO A 33 -1.69 -11.38 6.08
CA PRO A 33 -2.79 -12.22 6.54
C PRO A 33 -3.05 -12.22 8.06
N ALA A 34 -2.34 -11.46 8.87
CA ALA A 34 -2.48 -11.45 10.34
C ALA A 34 -3.89 -11.03 10.81
N TYR A 35 -4.66 -10.31 10.00
CA TYR A 35 -6.02 -9.85 10.34
C TYR A 35 -6.90 -10.95 10.95
N LYS A 36 -6.91 -12.17 10.36
CA LYS A 36 -7.74 -13.28 10.85
C LYS A 36 -7.30 -13.79 12.22
N LEU A 37 -6.00 -13.83 12.49
CA LEU A 37 -5.47 -14.20 13.78
C LEU A 37 -5.86 -13.17 14.84
N ILE A 38 -5.66 -11.89 14.55
CA ILE A 38 -6.02 -10.80 15.47
C ILE A 38 -7.51 -10.84 15.79
N ARG A 39 -8.37 -10.98 14.77
CA ARG A 39 -9.81 -11.08 14.96
C ARG A 39 -10.20 -12.27 15.83
N GLU A 40 -9.61 -13.44 15.59
CA GLU A 40 -9.88 -14.64 16.39
C GLU A 40 -9.39 -14.48 17.83
N SER A 41 -8.22 -13.87 18.03
CA SER A 41 -7.69 -13.59 19.37
C SER A 41 -8.64 -12.69 20.17
N LEU A 42 -9.21 -11.66 19.56
CA LEU A 42 -10.18 -10.78 20.23
C LEU A 42 -11.49 -11.49 20.60
N LEU A 43 -11.92 -12.51 19.83
CA LEU A 43 -13.08 -13.35 20.17
C LEU A 43 -12.82 -14.26 21.39
N HIS A 44 -11.58 -14.41 21.79
CA HIS A 44 -11.14 -15.17 22.97
C HIS A 44 -10.62 -14.26 24.11
N ASP A 45 -10.98 -12.97 24.09
CA ASP A 45 -10.59 -11.96 25.11
C ASP A 45 -9.06 -11.82 25.29
N ILE A 46 -8.29 -12.17 24.24
CA ILE A 46 -6.83 -12.03 24.26
C ILE A 46 -6.45 -10.59 23.93
N THR A 47 -5.64 -9.99 24.80
CA THR A 47 -5.12 -8.64 24.63
C THR A 47 -4.20 -8.56 23.40
N ILE A 48 -4.39 -7.52 22.59
CA ILE A 48 -3.55 -7.23 21.43
C ILE A 48 -2.78 -5.93 21.68
N GLU A 49 -1.46 -6.01 21.62
CA GLU A 49 -0.58 -4.85 21.71
C GLU A 49 0.03 -4.53 20.34
N SER A 50 -0.05 -3.27 19.94
CA SER A 50 0.58 -2.79 18.71
C SER A 50 1.92 -2.14 19.04
N ILE A 51 2.97 -2.65 18.42
CA ILE A 51 4.31 -2.04 18.51
C ILE A 51 4.46 -1.10 17.31
N PRO A 52 4.57 0.24 17.51
CA PRO A 52 4.79 1.19 16.42
C PRO A 52 6.08 0.88 15.66
N GLY A 53 6.01 0.99 14.35
CA GLY A 53 7.15 0.66 13.50
C GLY A 53 7.02 1.25 12.09
N ALA A 54 7.90 0.82 11.21
CA ALA A 54 8.00 1.28 9.84
C ALA A 54 6.71 1.02 9.04
N SER A 55 6.30 2.02 8.25
CA SER A 55 5.18 1.92 7.31
C SER A 55 5.57 2.56 6.00
N ALA A 56 5.72 1.76 4.94
CA ALA A 56 6.09 2.27 3.62
C ALA A 56 5.02 3.23 3.05
N SER A 57 3.73 3.02 3.34
CA SER A 57 2.66 3.91 2.90
C SER A 57 2.76 5.30 3.53
N LEU A 58 3.02 5.38 4.84
CA LEU A 58 3.20 6.65 5.53
C LEU A 58 4.51 7.33 5.16
N ALA A 59 5.61 6.58 5.07
CA ALA A 59 6.90 7.11 4.64
C ALA A 59 6.81 7.71 3.22
N ALA A 60 6.16 7.01 2.29
CA ALA A 60 5.90 7.52 0.95
C ALA A 60 5.00 8.77 0.97
N LEU A 61 3.93 8.77 1.78
CA LEU A 61 2.98 9.87 1.84
C LEU A 61 3.64 11.17 2.32
N VAL A 62 4.35 11.15 3.44
CA VAL A 62 4.97 12.35 4.02
C VAL A 62 6.12 12.89 3.16
N SER A 63 6.74 12.06 2.32
CA SER A 63 7.79 12.46 1.38
C SER A 63 7.28 12.75 -0.03
N SER A 64 6.00 12.54 -0.31
CA SER A 64 5.43 12.67 -1.66
C SER A 64 5.30 14.12 -2.12
N GLY A 65 4.90 15.04 -1.24
CA GLY A 65 4.43 16.40 -1.57
C GLY A 65 2.96 16.46 -1.96
N LEU A 66 2.21 15.35 -1.88
CA LEU A 66 0.76 15.31 -2.04
C LEU A 66 0.06 15.63 -0.69
N PRO A 67 -1.23 16.05 -0.69
CA PRO A 67 -1.99 16.28 0.54
C PRO A 67 -1.98 15.08 1.48
N THR A 68 -1.74 15.33 2.76
CA THR A 68 -1.60 14.28 3.79
C THR A 68 -2.73 14.26 4.82
N ASP A 69 -3.60 15.26 4.78
CA ASP A 69 -4.73 15.43 5.71
C ASP A 69 -5.76 14.30 5.56
N ARG A 70 -5.96 13.82 4.33
CA ARG A 70 -6.83 12.69 4.03
C ARG A 70 -6.16 11.76 3.01
N PHE A 71 -6.12 10.48 3.30
CA PHE A 71 -5.61 9.49 2.36
C PHE A 71 -6.41 8.18 2.44
N LEU A 72 -6.48 7.48 1.33
CA LEU A 72 -7.11 6.17 1.22
C LEU A 72 -6.07 5.12 0.83
N PHE A 73 -5.83 4.17 1.73
CA PHE A 73 -4.93 3.05 1.47
C PHE A 73 -5.66 1.93 0.74
N GLU A 74 -5.36 1.77 -0.54
CA GLU A 74 -5.93 0.75 -1.42
C GLU A 74 -5.13 -0.56 -1.44
N GLY A 75 -3.88 -0.54 -0.97
CA GLY A 75 -3.00 -1.71 -0.96
C GLY A 75 -2.69 -2.21 -2.37
N PHE A 76 -2.56 -3.53 -2.55
CA PHE A 76 -2.32 -4.13 -3.86
C PHE A 76 -3.60 -4.25 -4.69
N LEU A 77 -3.57 -3.71 -5.90
CA LEU A 77 -4.66 -3.94 -6.85
C LEU A 77 -4.71 -5.41 -7.30
N PRO A 78 -5.92 -5.95 -7.53
CA PRO A 78 -6.07 -7.31 -8.05
C PRO A 78 -5.23 -7.52 -9.32
N PRO A 79 -4.57 -8.68 -9.49
CA PRO A 79 -3.67 -8.91 -10.62
C PRO A 79 -4.39 -8.98 -11.97
N LYS A 80 -5.65 -9.40 -12.01
CA LYS A 80 -6.46 -9.58 -13.22
C LYS A 80 -7.90 -9.11 -13.01
N LYS A 81 -8.82 -10.04 -12.66
CA LYS A 81 -10.25 -9.77 -12.48
C LYS A 81 -10.51 -8.78 -11.33
N GLY A 82 -11.42 -7.85 -11.52
CA GLY A 82 -11.82 -6.86 -10.50
C GLY A 82 -10.94 -5.59 -10.42
N ARG A 83 -9.80 -5.53 -11.12
CA ARG A 83 -8.87 -4.40 -11.06
C ARG A 83 -9.50 -3.09 -11.57
N LYS A 84 -10.13 -3.09 -12.76
CA LYS A 84 -10.79 -1.91 -13.30
C LYS A 84 -11.94 -1.44 -12.42
N ALA A 85 -12.74 -2.37 -11.90
CA ALA A 85 -13.83 -2.04 -10.98
C ALA A 85 -13.32 -1.43 -9.66
N ARG A 86 -12.17 -1.90 -9.15
CA ARG A 86 -11.53 -1.32 -7.96
C ARG A 86 -11.09 0.13 -8.20
N ILE A 87 -10.47 0.40 -9.33
CA ILE A 87 -10.04 1.75 -9.72
C ILE A 87 -11.26 2.67 -9.94
N ALA A 88 -12.31 2.17 -10.62
CA ALA A 88 -13.52 2.96 -10.86
C ALA A 88 -14.24 3.40 -9.58
N ARG A 89 -14.17 2.62 -8.48
CA ARG A 89 -14.77 2.98 -7.19
C ARG A 89 -14.16 4.21 -6.54
N VAL A 90 -12.91 4.52 -6.85
CA VAL A 90 -12.15 5.63 -6.26
C VAL A 90 -11.94 6.77 -7.28
N LYS A 91 -12.70 6.75 -8.39
CA LYS A 91 -12.55 7.75 -9.45
C LYS A 91 -12.81 9.17 -8.95
N ASP A 92 -13.80 9.35 -8.10
CA ASP A 92 -14.21 10.67 -7.59
C ASP A 92 -13.64 10.96 -6.18
N GLU A 93 -12.71 10.11 -5.71
CA GLU A 93 -12.09 10.27 -4.40
C GLU A 93 -11.17 11.51 -4.39
N GLN A 94 -11.35 12.34 -3.35
CA GLN A 94 -10.63 13.60 -3.16
C GLN A 94 -9.42 13.47 -2.23
N SER A 95 -9.26 12.34 -1.56
CA SER A 95 -8.09 12.06 -0.73
C SER A 95 -6.93 11.50 -1.57
N THR A 96 -5.72 11.56 -1.04
CA THR A 96 -4.55 10.93 -1.66
C THR A 96 -4.70 9.42 -1.62
N LEU A 97 -4.71 8.78 -2.80
CA LEU A 97 -4.78 7.32 -2.93
C LEU A 97 -3.39 6.70 -2.79
N ILE A 98 -3.27 5.61 -2.04
CA ILE A 98 -2.00 4.92 -1.84
C ILE A 98 -2.13 3.45 -2.24
N TYR A 99 -1.27 3.02 -3.17
CA TYR A 99 -1.19 1.65 -3.66
C TYR A 99 0.18 1.05 -3.40
N TYR A 100 0.23 -0.21 -3.00
CA TYR A 100 1.43 -1.02 -3.11
C TYR A 100 1.48 -1.70 -4.47
N GLU A 101 2.65 -1.75 -5.09
CA GLU A 101 2.79 -2.41 -6.37
C GLU A 101 4.14 -3.10 -6.56
N SER A 102 4.09 -4.21 -7.25
CA SER A 102 5.28 -4.94 -7.68
C SER A 102 5.93 -4.23 -8.88
N PRO A 103 7.27 -4.15 -8.94
CA PRO A 103 7.97 -3.52 -10.05
C PRO A 103 7.59 -4.13 -11.41
N LYS A 104 7.35 -5.44 -11.47
CA LYS A 104 6.91 -6.14 -12.70
C LYS A 104 5.55 -5.70 -13.22
N ARG A 105 4.72 -5.07 -12.38
CA ARG A 105 3.37 -4.63 -12.75
C ARG A 105 3.25 -3.10 -12.84
N MET A 106 4.33 -2.37 -12.56
CA MET A 106 4.34 -0.90 -12.47
C MET A 106 3.72 -0.23 -13.71
N GLN A 107 4.24 -0.49 -14.90
CA GLN A 107 3.75 0.10 -16.14
C GLN A 107 2.26 -0.16 -16.37
N ARG A 108 1.85 -1.42 -16.21
CA ARG A 108 0.45 -1.81 -16.37
C ARG A 108 -0.44 -1.12 -15.34
N THR A 109 0.04 -0.91 -14.12
CA THR A 109 -0.72 -0.26 -13.06
C THR A 109 -0.87 1.21 -13.34
N LEU A 110 0.20 1.92 -13.67
CA LEU A 110 0.16 3.33 -14.05
C LEU A 110 -0.77 3.56 -15.24
N LYS A 111 -0.70 2.71 -16.27
CA LYS A 111 -1.63 2.77 -17.41
C LYS A 111 -3.08 2.65 -16.99
N HIS A 112 -3.43 1.67 -16.14
CA HIS A 112 -4.81 1.47 -15.71
C HIS A 112 -5.30 2.58 -14.76
N LEU A 113 -4.41 3.15 -13.93
CA LEU A 113 -4.74 4.31 -13.09
C LEU A 113 -5.00 5.54 -13.98
N LEU A 114 -4.15 5.79 -14.96
CA LEU A 114 -4.34 6.87 -15.95
C LEU A 114 -5.68 6.73 -16.72
N GLU A 115 -5.99 5.53 -17.21
CA GLU A 115 -7.25 5.24 -17.91
C GLU A 115 -8.48 5.40 -17.01
N GLY A 116 -8.40 5.08 -15.75
CA GLY A 116 -9.54 5.05 -14.83
C GLY A 116 -9.75 6.32 -14.01
N LEU A 117 -8.67 7.03 -13.66
CA LEU A 117 -8.70 8.22 -12.80
C LEU A 117 -8.48 9.54 -13.56
N GLY A 118 -8.00 9.48 -14.83
CA GLY A 118 -7.48 10.64 -15.53
C GLY A 118 -6.00 10.90 -15.22
N ASP A 119 -5.44 11.95 -15.82
CA ASP A 119 -4.02 12.28 -15.67
C ASP A 119 -3.78 13.15 -14.42
N ARG A 120 -3.91 12.53 -13.26
CA ARG A 120 -3.76 13.15 -11.95
C ARG A 120 -2.30 13.30 -11.53
N PRO A 121 -1.98 14.23 -10.61
CA PRO A 121 -0.68 14.30 -9.96
C PRO A 121 -0.40 13.01 -9.21
N ALA A 122 0.79 12.46 -9.39
CA ALA A 122 1.14 11.17 -8.82
C ALA A 122 2.62 11.09 -8.42
N VAL A 123 2.91 10.14 -7.55
CA VAL A 123 4.26 9.86 -7.07
C VAL A 123 4.49 8.36 -7.08
N VAL A 124 5.66 7.94 -7.51
CA VAL A 124 6.16 6.58 -7.27
C VAL A 124 7.37 6.68 -6.37
N ALA A 125 7.25 6.08 -5.18
CA ALA A 125 8.35 5.90 -4.24
C ALA A 125 8.80 4.44 -4.28
N ARG A 126 10.09 4.20 -4.49
CA ARG A 126 10.64 2.84 -4.50
C ARG A 126 11.82 2.72 -3.58
N GLU A 127 12.04 1.51 -3.04
CA GLU A 127 13.17 1.16 -2.18
C GLU A 127 13.39 2.17 -1.04
N LEU A 128 12.29 2.69 -0.47
CA LEU A 128 12.32 3.65 0.63
C LEU A 128 13.24 3.17 1.76
N THR A 129 14.06 4.07 2.28
CA THR A 129 15.08 3.85 3.33
C THR A 129 16.23 2.92 2.95
N LYS A 130 16.33 2.52 1.67
CA LYS A 130 17.39 1.65 1.16
C LYS A 130 18.33 2.42 0.23
N LEU A 131 19.46 1.80 -0.14
CA LEU A 131 20.51 2.41 -0.98
C LEU A 131 20.00 2.96 -2.32
N TYR A 132 18.99 2.33 -2.89
CA TYR A 132 18.44 2.72 -4.20
C TYR A 132 17.07 3.40 -4.06
N GLU A 133 16.85 4.15 -2.96
CA GLU A 133 15.66 4.95 -2.79
C GLU A 133 15.48 5.94 -3.94
N GLU A 134 14.28 5.98 -4.49
CA GLU A 134 13.91 6.96 -5.51
C GLU A 134 12.45 7.39 -5.29
N ILE A 135 12.23 8.70 -5.30
CA ILE A 135 10.88 9.29 -5.23
C ILE A 135 10.68 10.13 -6.50
N LYS A 136 9.93 9.60 -7.45
CA LYS A 136 9.63 10.26 -8.72
C LYS A 136 8.24 10.88 -8.68
N ARG A 137 8.17 12.17 -9.00
CA ARG A 137 6.94 12.99 -9.01
C ARG A 137 6.60 13.40 -10.44
N GLY A 138 5.32 13.60 -10.72
CA GLY A 138 4.79 14.06 -12.00
C GLY A 138 3.30 13.76 -12.12
N THR A 139 2.79 13.69 -13.33
CA THR A 139 1.46 13.13 -13.60
C THR A 139 1.52 11.62 -13.81
N LEU A 140 0.37 10.95 -13.83
CA LEU A 140 0.32 9.52 -14.15
C LEU A 140 0.91 9.21 -15.53
N SER A 141 0.74 10.11 -16.51
CA SER A 141 1.31 9.96 -17.87
C SER A 141 2.83 10.16 -17.86
N ASP A 142 3.35 11.13 -17.10
CA ASP A 142 4.79 11.34 -16.94
C ASP A 142 5.47 10.11 -16.31
N LEU A 143 4.88 9.60 -15.23
CA LEU A 143 5.39 8.43 -14.53
C LEU A 143 5.31 7.17 -15.40
N LEU A 144 4.23 6.99 -16.17
CA LEU A 144 4.12 5.90 -17.13
C LEU A 144 5.23 5.96 -18.19
N THR A 145 5.49 7.14 -18.73
CA THR A 145 6.55 7.38 -19.71
C THR A 145 7.93 7.09 -19.12
N TYR A 146 8.18 7.61 -17.91
CA TYR A 146 9.46 7.40 -17.23
C TYR A 146 9.72 5.94 -16.93
N PHE A 147 8.78 5.23 -16.27
CA PHE A 147 8.95 3.83 -15.88
C PHE A 147 8.82 2.83 -17.04
N THR A 148 8.39 3.27 -18.22
CA THR A 148 8.50 2.49 -19.45
C THR A 148 9.94 2.46 -19.94
N LYS A 149 10.66 3.57 -19.83
CA LYS A 149 12.08 3.68 -20.23
C LYS A 149 13.02 3.15 -19.12
N HIS A 150 12.62 3.27 -17.85
CA HIS A 150 13.40 2.91 -16.67
C HIS A 150 12.60 1.94 -15.77
N PRO A 151 12.48 0.65 -16.13
CA PRO A 151 11.72 -0.32 -15.33
C PRO A 151 12.23 -0.36 -13.89
N PRO A 152 11.36 -0.18 -12.89
CA PRO A 152 11.78 -0.14 -11.50
C PRO A 152 12.20 -1.52 -11.00
N LYS A 153 12.99 -1.54 -9.92
CA LYS A 153 13.32 -2.73 -9.14
C LYS A 153 12.94 -2.49 -7.69
N GLY A 154 12.76 -3.57 -6.94
CA GLY A 154 12.47 -3.52 -5.51
C GLY A 154 11.01 -3.24 -5.18
N GLU A 155 10.77 -2.75 -3.98
CA GLU A 155 9.42 -2.48 -3.46
C GLU A 155 8.96 -1.08 -3.87
N CYS A 156 7.70 -0.96 -4.30
CA CYS A 156 7.17 0.29 -4.82
C CYS A 156 5.85 0.67 -4.17
N VAL A 157 5.70 1.97 -3.89
CA VAL A 157 4.46 2.62 -3.47
C VAL A 157 4.07 3.63 -4.55
N ILE A 158 2.82 3.59 -4.99
CA ILE A 158 2.24 4.58 -5.91
C ILE A 158 1.27 5.43 -5.12
N LEU A 159 1.41 6.75 -5.22
CA LEU A 159 0.45 7.70 -4.64
C LEU A 159 -0.17 8.49 -5.78
N VAL A 160 -1.49 8.74 -5.66
CA VAL A 160 -2.22 9.55 -6.65
C VAL A 160 -2.99 10.62 -5.89
N GLY A 161 -2.70 11.89 -6.19
CA GLY A 161 -3.39 13.03 -5.63
C GLY A 161 -4.78 13.24 -6.25
N LYS A 162 -5.55 14.17 -5.69
CA LYS A 162 -6.79 14.63 -6.29
C LYS A 162 -6.50 15.44 -7.57
N ASP A 163 -7.49 15.54 -8.45
CA ASP A 163 -7.46 16.41 -9.62
C ASP A 163 -7.76 17.86 -9.19
N ASP A 164 -6.72 18.57 -8.77
CA ASP A 164 -6.78 19.95 -8.30
C ASP A 164 -5.52 20.69 -8.75
N PRO A 165 -5.63 21.84 -9.45
CA PRO A 165 -4.48 22.60 -9.97
C PRO A 165 -3.40 22.92 -8.94
N ASN A 166 -3.77 23.02 -7.65
CA ASN A 166 -2.83 23.31 -6.56
C ASN A 166 -2.03 22.08 -6.09
N VAL A 167 -2.38 20.89 -6.58
CA VAL A 167 -1.74 19.62 -6.21
C VAL A 167 -0.75 19.14 -7.26
N TYR A 168 -0.83 19.65 -8.48
CA TYR A 168 0.11 19.32 -9.54
C TYR A 168 1.52 19.83 -9.25
N PHE A 169 2.51 19.02 -9.54
CA PHE A 169 3.91 19.41 -9.46
C PHE A 169 4.26 20.39 -10.59
N LYS A 170 4.91 21.51 -10.25
CA LYS A 170 5.40 22.51 -11.21
C LYS A 170 6.73 22.08 -11.79
#